data_d4e70a4d13c9713ca817e16b1222159d
#
_entry.id   d4e70a4d13c9713ca817e16b1222159d
#
_cell.length_a   1.000
_cell.length_b   1.000
_cell.length_c   1.000
_cell.angle_alpha   90.00
_cell.angle_beta   90.00
_cell.angle_gamma   90.00
#
_symmetry.space_group_name_H-M   'P 1'
#
loop_
_entity.id
_entity.type
_entity.pdbx_description
1 polymer ?
#
loop_
_entity_poly.entity_id
_entity_poly.type
_entity_poly.pdbx_seq_one_letter_code
_entity_poly.pdbx_strand_id
1 'polypeptide(L)'
;VYATFNNHKRGDFAPYLMKSTDQGNTWTSIAGNLPIRGSVYAIAEDHVNANLLFAGTEFGLFFTVDGGEHWVQLKAGLPTVGIRDIAIQKRENDLVLASFGRGFYVLDNYAPLRELNKTNLDKAAHIFTIKTALEYVESNPLGLRGTGSQGASHYAAPNPAFGATFTYYIKDVPTSMKAA
;
A
#
# COMPACT_ATOMS: atom_id res chain seq x y z
N VAL A 1 -12.12 13.25 9.16
CA VAL A 1 -12.94 12.01 9.11
C VAL A 1 -13.15 11.63 7.66
N TYR A 2 -13.17 10.32 7.37
CA TYR A 2 -13.43 9.79 6.03
C TYR A 2 -14.65 8.87 6.06
N ALA A 3 -15.36 8.81 4.96
CA ALA A 3 -16.48 7.89 4.77
C ALA A 3 -16.47 7.30 3.36
N THR A 4 -16.72 6.00 3.27
CA THR A 4 -16.92 5.29 2.01
C THR A 4 -18.33 4.74 1.94
N PHE A 5 -18.90 4.77 0.75
CA PHE A 5 -20.25 4.26 0.51
C PHE A 5 -20.28 3.41 -0.75
N ASN A 6 -21.24 2.50 -0.81
CA ASN A 6 -21.56 1.81 -2.04
C ASN A 6 -23.07 1.81 -2.27
N ASN A 7 -23.49 1.81 -3.52
CA ASN A 7 -24.90 1.81 -3.90
C ASN A 7 -25.21 0.72 -4.97
N HIS A 8 -24.41 -0.32 -4.97
CA HIS A 8 -24.47 -1.40 -5.95
C HIS A 8 -25.85 -2.07 -6.04
N LYS A 9 -26.61 -2.11 -4.93
CA LYS A 9 -28.00 -2.65 -4.91
C LYS A 9 -28.96 -1.89 -5.83
N ARG A 10 -28.64 -0.65 -6.20
CA ARG A 10 -29.38 0.18 -7.15
C ARG A 10 -28.74 0.26 -8.53
N GLY A 11 -27.71 -0.58 -8.79
CA GLY A 11 -26.97 -0.58 -10.05
C GLY A 11 -25.96 0.58 -10.18
N ASP A 12 -25.70 1.30 -9.11
CA ASP A 12 -24.74 2.40 -9.07
C ASP A 12 -23.43 1.91 -8.46
N PHE A 13 -22.37 1.91 -9.25
CA PHE A 13 -21.04 1.40 -8.90
C PHE A 13 -19.99 2.53 -8.79
N ALA A 14 -20.44 3.79 -8.72
CA ALA A 14 -19.53 4.92 -8.59
C ALA A 14 -18.67 4.81 -7.31
N PRO A 15 -17.41 5.32 -7.33
CA PRO A 15 -16.56 5.38 -6.15
C PRO A 15 -17.02 6.52 -5.25
N TYR A 16 -17.65 6.18 -4.15
CA TYR A 16 -18.05 7.15 -3.12
C TYR A 16 -17.00 7.18 -2.03
N LEU A 17 -16.18 8.21 -2.02
CA LEU A 17 -15.15 8.47 -1.03
C LEU A 17 -15.19 9.93 -0.61
N MET A 18 -15.54 10.18 0.64
CA MET A 18 -15.80 11.53 1.17
C MET A 18 -14.84 11.83 2.31
N LYS A 19 -14.46 13.10 2.41
CA LYS A 19 -13.66 13.66 3.51
C LYS A 19 -14.42 14.79 4.18
N SER A 20 -14.40 14.81 5.50
CA SER A 20 -14.85 15.91 6.33
C SER A 20 -13.70 16.43 7.17
N THR A 21 -13.55 17.75 7.25
CA THR A 21 -12.56 18.44 8.09
C THR A 21 -13.20 19.15 9.28
N ASP A 22 -14.51 19.11 9.39
CA ASP A 22 -15.33 19.82 10.38
C ASP A 22 -16.22 18.88 11.21
N GLN A 23 -15.67 17.72 11.58
CA GLN A 23 -16.31 16.70 12.42
C GLN A 23 -17.60 16.11 11.81
N GLY A 24 -17.71 16.11 10.49
CA GLY A 24 -18.85 15.52 9.77
C GLY A 24 -19.97 16.49 9.42
N ASN A 25 -19.79 17.80 9.67
CA ASN A 25 -20.81 18.81 9.31
C ASN A 25 -20.88 19.02 7.79
N THR A 26 -19.73 19.06 7.12
CA THR A 26 -19.67 19.14 5.66
C THR A 26 -18.78 18.01 5.09
N TRP A 27 -19.09 17.60 3.87
CA TRP A 27 -18.41 16.51 3.19
C TRP A 27 -18.00 16.90 1.78
N THR A 28 -16.76 16.63 1.43
CA THR A 28 -16.22 16.86 0.09
C THR A 28 -15.79 15.52 -0.52
N SER A 29 -16.11 15.29 -1.78
CA SER A 29 -15.64 14.11 -2.49
C SER A 29 -14.15 14.22 -2.75
N ILE A 30 -13.42 13.16 -2.42
CA ILE A 30 -12.00 12.97 -2.72
C ILE A 30 -11.78 11.76 -3.62
N ALA A 31 -12.80 11.34 -4.37
CA ALA A 31 -12.70 10.23 -5.30
C ALA A 31 -11.78 10.54 -6.50
N GLY A 32 -11.53 11.83 -6.80
CA GLY A 32 -10.59 12.26 -7.83
C GLY A 32 -10.75 11.49 -9.15
N ASN A 33 -9.65 10.91 -9.61
CA ASN A 33 -9.58 10.09 -10.82
C ASN A 33 -9.72 8.58 -10.55
N LEU A 34 -10.30 8.16 -9.41
CA LEU A 34 -10.63 6.75 -9.22
C LEU A 34 -11.51 6.23 -10.36
N PRO A 35 -11.42 4.94 -10.73
CA PRO A 35 -12.24 4.37 -11.78
C PRO A 35 -13.74 4.67 -11.54
N ILE A 36 -14.44 5.13 -12.58
CA ILE A 36 -15.87 5.48 -12.51
C ILE A 36 -16.79 4.31 -12.14
N ARG A 37 -16.28 3.09 -12.23
CA ARG A 37 -16.91 1.87 -11.72
C ARG A 37 -15.94 1.19 -10.78
N GLY A 38 -16.34 0.97 -9.56
CA GLY A 38 -15.54 0.30 -8.54
C GLY A 38 -15.79 0.91 -7.17
N SER A 39 -16.68 0.29 -6.40
CA SER A 39 -16.98 0.73 -5.03
C SER A 39 -15.70 0.81 -4.20
N VAL A 40 -15.60 1.85 -3.36
CA VAL A 40 -14.54 1.97 -2.36
C VAL A 40 -15.02 1.33 -1.07
N TYR A 41 -14.26 0.40 -0.53
CA TYR A 41 -14.62 -0.36 0.67
C TYR A 41 -13.86 0.09 1.91
N ALA A 42 -12.63 0.52 1.73
CA ALA A 42 -11.75 0.91 2.83
C ALA A 42 -10.93 2.14 2.47
N ILE A 43 -10.59 2.92 3.48
CA ILE A 43 -9.68 4.05 3.41
C ILE A 43 -8.76 4.03 4.62
N ALA A 44 -7.48 4.27 4.41
CA ALA A 44 -6.51 4.46 5.49
C ALA A 44 -5.67 5.71 5.22
N GLU A 45 -5.47 6.52 6.26
CA GLU A 45 -4.58 7.68 6.25
C GLU A 45 -3.23 7.29 6.85
N ASP A 46 -2.14 7.70 6.20
CA ASP A 46 -0.82 7.52 6.76
C ASP A 46 -0.66 8.31 8.07
N HIS A 47 -0.04 7.70 9.06
CA HIS A 47 0.11 8.28 10.40
C HIS A 47 1.15 9.41 10.48
N VAL A 48 1.91 9.68 9.40
CA VAL A 48 2.95 10.72 9.32
C VAL A 48 2.56 11.81 8.35
N ASN A 49 2.00 11.46 7.19
CA ASN A 49 1.62 12.38 6.13
C ASN A 49 0.13 12.26 5.81
N ALA A 50 -0.68 13.20 6.28
CA ALA A 50 -2.14 13.20 6.09
C ALA A 50 -2.58 13.31 4.61
N ASN A 51 -1.67 13.64 3.68
CA ASN A 51 -1.95 13.67 2.26
C ASN A 51 -1.71 12.30 1.60
N LEU A 52 -1.00 11.38 2.27
CA LEU A 52 -0.83 10.00 1.80
C LEU A 52 -2.00 9.16 2.31
N LEU A 53 -2.88 8.79 1.39
CA LEU A 53 -4.04 7.97 1.66
C LEU A 53 -4.00 6.69 0.83
N PHE A 54 -4.61 5.63 1.34
CA PHE A 54 -4.77 4.35 0.66
C PHE A 54 -6.26 4.03 0.56
N ALA A 55 -6.74 3.70 -0.63
CA ALA A 55 -8.13 3.33 -0.88
C ALA A 55 -8.23 1.90 -1.40
N GLY A 56 -8.95 1.07 -0.68
CA GLY A 56 -9.31 -0.28 -1.09
C GLY A 56 -10.59 -0.25 -1.92
N THR A 57 -10.48 -0.68 -3.17
CA THR A 57 -11.60 -0.70 -4.11
C THR A 57 -11.96 -2.13 -4.53
N GLU A 58 -13.02 -2.27 -5.31
CA GLU A 58 -13.43 -3.54 -5.92
C GLU A 58 -12.35 -4.13 -6.86
N PHE A 59 -11.48 -3.30 -7.43
CA PHE A 59 -10.50 -3.71 -8.42
C PHE A 59 -9.05 -3.53 -7.99
N GLY A 60 -8.79 -3.37 -6.70
CA GLY A 60 -7.45 -3.28 -6.15
C GLY A 60 -7.23 -2.13 -5.17
N LEU A 61 -5.97 -1.90 -4.90
CA LEU A 61 -5.49 -0.83 -4.02
C LEU A 61 -5.09 0.39 -4.84
N PHE A 62 -5.51 1.54 -4.37
CA PHE A 62 -5.07 2.85 -4.88
C PHE A 62 -4.43 3.65 -3.75
N PHE A 63 -3.49 4.51 -4.09
CA PHE A 63 -2.92 5.48 -3.16
C PHE A 63 -2.89 6.87 -3.78
N THR A 64 -2.84 7.88 -2.93
CA THR A 64 -2.66 9.28 -3.30
C THR A 64 -1.61 9.91 -2.40
N VAL A 65 -0.90 10.91 -2.89
CA VAL A 65 0.06 11.72 -2.11
C VAL A 65 -0.35 13.19 -2.01
N ASP A 66 -1.52 13.53 -2.54
CA ASP A 66 -2.07 14.88 -2.61
C ASP A 66 -3.44 15.02 -1.92
N GLY A 67 -3.77 14.09 -1.03
CA GLY A 67 -5.00 14.16 -0.23
C GLY A 67 -6.27 13.72 -0.97
N GLY A 68 -6.14 13.06 -2.12
CA GLY A 68 -7.25 12.49 -2.88
C GLY A 68 -7.58 13.20 -4.18
N GLU A 69 -6.74 14.14 -4.63
CA GLU A 69 -6.91 14.77 -5.94
C GLU A 69 -6.57 13.80 -7.07
N HIS A 70 -5.42 13.10 -6.93
CA HIS A 70 -4.96 12.11 -7.91
C HIS A 70 -4.66 10.78 -7.24
N TRP A 71 -5.28 9.72 -7.74
CA TRP A 71 -5.10 8.36 -7.29
C TRP A 71 -4.29 7.54 -8.29
N VAL A 72 -3.36 6.75 -7.78
CA VAL A 72 -2.52 5.83 -8.56
C VAL A 72 -2.78 4.41 -8.09
N GLN A 73 -3.01 3.49 -9.01
CA GLN A 73 -3.19 2.08 -8.67
C GLN A 73 -1.86 1.45 -8.27
N LEU A 74 -1.81 0.85 -7.08
CA LEU A 74 -0.67 0.06 -6.64
C LEU A 74 -0.82 -1.38 -7.15
N LYS A 75 -0.03 -1.72 -8.17
CA LYS A 75 -0.11 -3.03 -8.84
C LYS A 75 0.95 -4.03 -8.37
N ALA A 76 2.03 -3.58 -7.72
CA ALA A 76 3.21 -4.37 -7.37
C ALA A 76 2.85 -5.70 -6.69
N GLY A 77 2.79 -6.79 -7.45
CA GLY A 77 2.45 -8.12 -6.95
C GLY A 77 0.99 -8.34 -6.55
N LEU A 78 0.14 -7.31 -6.56
CA LEU A 78 -1.29 -7.43 -6.27
C LEU A 78 -2.05 -7.85 -7.52
N PRO A 79 -2.82 -8.93 -7.49
CA PRO A 79 -3.77 -9.27 -8.54
C PRO A 79 -4.94 -8.28 -8.54
N THR A 80 -5.72 -8.28 -9.61
CA THR A 80 -7.00 -7.58 -9.62
C THR A 80 -7.98 -8.29 -8.69
N VAL A 81 -8.13 -7.77 -7.48
CA VAL A 81 -8.96 -8.34 -6.41
C VAL A 81 -9.52 -7.20 -5.56
N GLY A 82 -10.75 -7.37 -5.06
CA GLY A 82 -11.35 -6.40 -4.15
C GLY A 82 -10.59 -6.33 -2.83
N ILE A 83 -10.21 -5.13 -2.42
CA ILE A 83 -9.59 -4.86 -1.11
C ILE A 83 -10.68 -4.39 -0.16
N ARG A 84 -10.95 -5.19 0.86
CA ARG A 84 -12.07 -5.00 1.79
C ARG A 84 -11.70 -4.24 3.04
N ASP A 85 -10.45 -4.36 3.46
CA ASP A 85 -9.95 -3.63 4.63
C ASP A 85 -8.47 -3.34 4.48
N ILE A 86 -8.01 -2.27 5.16
CA ILE A 86 -6.64 -1.79 5.14
C ILE A 86 -6.22 -1.46 6.56
N ALA A 87 -5.13 -2.06 7.03
CA ALA A 87 -4.53 -1.74 8.30
C ALA A 87 -3.08 -1.29 8.12
N ILE A 88 -2.68 -0.26 8.86
CA ILE A 88 -1.30 0.24 8.87
C ILE A 88 -0.61 -0.22 10.13
N GLN A 89 0.44 -1.01 9.99
CA GLN A 89 1.36 -1.34 11.06
C GLN A 89 2.38 -0.20 11.20
N LYS A 90 2.14 0.67 12.19
CA LYS A 90 2.84 1.97 12.30
C LYS A 90 4.33 1.86 12.62
N ARG A 91 4.75 0.85 13.39
CA ARG A 91 6.15 0.68 13.82
C ARG A 91 7.07 0.41 12.63
N GLU A 92 6.64 -0.47 11.73
CA GLU A 92 7.45 -0.91 10.58
C GLU A 92 7.06 -0.18 9.28
N ASN A 93 5.96 0.58 9.29
CA ASN A 93 5.33 1.21 8.12
C ASN A 93 4.88 0.17 7.09
N ASP A 94 4.29 -0.92 7.57
CA ASP A 94 3.75 -1.94 6.69
C ASP A 94 2.27 -1.69 6.43
N LEU A 95 1.84 -1.99 5.23
CA LEU A 95 0.45 -1.89 4.80
C LEU A 95 -0.13 -3.30 4.66
N VAL A 96 -1.10 -3.63 5.49
CA VAL A 96 -1.78 -4.92 5.50
C VAL A 96 -3.13 -4.78 4.81
N LEU A 97 -3.38 -5.62 3.82
CA LEU A 97 -4.57 -5.58 2.98
C LEU A 97 -5.37 -6.87 3.15
N ALA A 98 -6.64 -6.74 3.49
CA ALA A 98 -7.58 -7.86 3.47
C ALA A 98 -8.28 -7.91 2.12
N SER A 99 -8.05 -8.97 1.35
CA SER A 99 -8.63 -9.13 0.03
C SER A 99 -9.89 -9.97 0.04
N PHE A 100 -10.73 -9.79 -0.96
CA PHE A 100 -11.92 -10.63 -1.13
C PHE A 100 -11.52 -12.00 -1.71
N GLY A 101 -11.57 -13.01 -0.84
CA GLY A 101 -11.39 -14.41 -1.22
C GLY A 101 -9.95 -14.86 -1.53
N ARG A 102 -8.92 -13.99 -1.33
CA ARG A 102 -7.51 -14.31 -1.59
C ARG A 102 -6.58 -14.05 -0.40
N GLY A 103 -7.11 -14.06 0.83
CA GLY A 103 -6.33 -13.87 2.05
C GLY A 103 -5.82 -12.44 2.22
N PHE A 104 -4.65 -12.33 2.83
CA PHE A 104 -4.00 -11.07 3.16
C PHE A 104 -2.78 -10.84 2.27
N TYR A 105 -2.54 -9.57 1.95
CA TYR A 105 -1.30 -9.10 1.33
C TYR A 105 -0.64 -8.10 2.26
N VAL A 106 0.68 -8.13 2.32
CA VAL A 106 1.47 -7.19 3.09
C VAL A 106 2.46 -6.50 2.16
N LEU A 107 2.44 -5.17 2.18
CA LEU A 107 3.49 -4.37 1.58
C LEU A 107 4.40 -3.89 2.72
N ASP A 108 5.59 -4.47 2.77
CA ASP A 108 6.61 -4.09 3.74
C ASP A 108 7.13 -2.68 3.43
N ASN A 109 7.21 -1.85 4.45
CA ASN A 109 7.78 -0.52 4.41
C ASN A 109 7.30 0.37 3.25
N TYR A 110 6.05 0.85 3.34
CA TYR A 110 5.52 1.81 2.36
C TYR A 110 6.04 3.25 2.54
N ALA A 111 6.89 3.53 3.53
CA ALA A 111 7.39 4.87 3.84
C ALA A 111 8.00 5.64 2.63
N PRO A 112 8.64 4.98 1.63
CA PRO A 112 9.09 5.67 0.42
C PRO A 112 8.00 6.44 -0.32
N LEU A 113 6.72 6.05 -0.21
CA LEU A 113 5.59 6.76 -0.83
C LEU A 113 5.41 8.18 -0.28
N ARG A 114 5.85 8.46 0.97
CA ARG A 114 5.80 9.79 1.58
C ARG A 114 6.68 10.81 0.87
N GLU A 115 7.73 10.34 0.19
CA GLU A 115 8.71 11.16 -0.52
C GLU A 115 8.37 11.31 -2.02
N LEU A 116 7.28 10.70 -2.49
CA LEU A 116 6.80 10.86 -3.86
C LEU A 116 6.21 12.27 -4.02
N ASN A 117 7.04 13.18 -4.52
CA ASN A 117 6.65 14.55 -4.84
C ASN A 117 7.30 14.96 -6.17
N LYS A 118 6.80 16.04 -6.76
CA LYS A 118 7.28 16.52 -8.05
C LYS A 118 8.81 16.77 -8.04
N THR A 119 9.33 17.35 -6.96
CA THR A 119 10.77 17.66 -6.84
C THR A 119 11.64 16.41 -6.93
N ASN A 120 11.21 15.29 -6.32
CA ASN A 120 11.96 14.03 -6.35
C ASN A 120 11.77 13.30 -7.68
N LEU A 121 10.56 13.34 -8.25
CA LEU A 121 10.25 12.69 -9.53
C LEU A 121 10.82 13.44 -10.75
N ASP A 122 11.14 14.72 -10.63
CA ASP A 122 11.82 15.49 -11.69
C ASP A 122 13.31 15.19 -11.79
N LYS A 123 13.93 14.60 -10.74
CA LYS A 123 15.33 14.16 -10.75
C LYS A 123 15.53 12.98 -11.70
N ALA A 124 16.73 12.83 -12.23
CA ALA A 124 17.09 11.65 -13.02
C ALA A 124 17.05 10.36 -12.19
N ALA A 125 17.41 10.46 -10.91
CA ALA A 125 17.31 9.38 -9.94
C ALA A 125 17.12 9.95 -8.52
N HIS A 126 16.48 9.16 -7.66
CA HIS A 126 16.30 9.48 -6.24
C HIS A 126 16.38 8.20 -5.41
N ILE A 127 17.15 8.23 -4.33
CA ILE A 127 17.17 7.17 -3.31
C ILE A 127 16.29 7.66 -2.16
N PHE A 128 15.29 6.88 -1.81
CA PHE A 128 14.40 7.18 -0.69
C PHE A 128 15.10 6.94 0.64
N THR A 129 14.57 7.55 1.70
CA THR A 129 15.07 7.34 3.07
C THR A 129 15.13 5.86 3.40
N ILE A 130 16.30 5.40 3.81
CA ILE A 130 16.59 4.00 4.10
C ILE A 130 16.11 3.70 5.53
N LYS A 131 15.31 2.66 5.69
CA LYS A 131 14.95 2.14 7.01
C LYS A 131 16.20 1.61 7.72
N THR A 132 16.32 1.86 9.02
CA THR A 132 17.40 1.30 9.84
C THR A 132 17.39 -0.23 9.72
N ALA A 133 18.49 -0.78 9.22
CA ALA A 133 18.68 -2.23 9.17
C ALA A 133 18.95 -2.76 10.57
N LEU A 134 18.30 -3.87 10.91
CA LEU A 134 18.56 -4.57 12.16
C LEU A 134 19.63 -5.63 11.92
N GLU A 135 20.64 -5.64 12.76
CA GLU A 135 21.57 -6.76 12.84
C GLU A 135 20.97 -7.86 13.71
N TYR A 136 20.93 -9.06 13.21
CA TYR A 136 20.43 -10.22 13.93
C TYR A 136 21.23 -11.47 13.59
N VAL A 137 21.25 -12.42 14.50
CA VAL A 137 21.83 -13.75 14.27
C VAL A 137 20.72 -14.69 13.83
N GLU A 138 20.85 -15.23 12.62
CA GLU A 138 19.90 -16.25 12.16
C GLU A 138 19.97 -17.48 13.06
N SER A 139 18.82 -17.87 13.59
CA SER A 139 18.69 -19.12 14.34
C SER A 139 17.69 -20.03 13.63
N ASN A 140 18.04 -21.31 13.57
CA ASN A 140 17.10 -22.32 13.07
C ASN A 140 16.31 -22.88 14.26
N PRO A 141 14.97 -22.73 14.27
CA PRO A 141 14.15 -23.36 15.29
C PRO A 141 14.44 -24.86 15.36
N LEU A 142 14.62 -25.38 16.55
CA LEU A 142 14.89 -26.81 16.82
C LEU A 142 16.21 -27.34 16.22
N GLY A 143 17.14 -26.46 15.82
CA GLY A 143 18.44 -26.86 15.28
C GLY A 143 18.40 -27.52 13.89
N LEU A 144 17.28 -27.51 13.23
CA LEU A 144 17.11 -28.07 11.89
C LEU A 144 17.40 -27.02 10.81
N ARG A 145 18.01 -27.44 9.69
CA ARG A 145 18.18 -26.56 8.53
C ARG A 145 16.83 -26.33 7.85
N GLY A 146 16.55 -25.09 7.47
CA GLY A 146 15.33 -24.68 6.78
C GLY A 146 14.25 -24.13 7.72
N THR A 147 13.05 -23.97 7.19
CA THR A 147 11.90 -23.47 7.93
C THR A 147 11.43 -24.51 8.93
N GLY A 148 11.38 -24.17 10.22
CA GLY A 148 10.87 -25.08 11.24
C GLY A 148 9.41 -25.43 10.95
N SER A 149 9.12 -26.73 10.82
CA SER A 149 7.76 -27.22 10.65
C SER A 149 7.07 -27.28 12.01
N GLN A 150 6.06 -26.45 12.22
CA GLN A 150 5.19 -26.50 13.41
C GLN A 150 3.79 -27.04 13.07
N GLY A 151 3.67 -27.72 11.93
CA GLY A 151 2.41 -28.25 11.39
C GLY A 151 1.75 -27.32 10.36
N ALA A 152 0.77 -27.84 9.63
CA ALA A 152 0.09 -27.15 8.54
C ALA A 152 -0.71 -25.91 8.98
N SER A 153 -0.99 -25.77 10.27
CA SER A 153 -1.72 -24.62 10.85
C SER A 153 -0.83 -23.41 11.10
N HIS A 154 0.48 -23.54 11.01
CA HIS A 154 1.43 -22.47 11.28
C HIS A 154 2.06 -21.98 9.96
N TYR A 155 1.74 -20.74 9.60
CA TYR A 155 2.40 -20.08 8.49
C TYR A 155 3.81 -19.63 8.90
N ALA A 156 4.81 -19.98 8.11
CA ALA A 156 6.16 -19.50 8.25
C ALA A 156 6.62 -18.83 6.95
N ALA A 157 7.03 -17.58 7.05
CA ALA A 157 7.62 -16.84 5.93
C ALA A 157 9.14 -16.85 6.02
N PRO A 158 9.86 -16.68 4.90
CA PRO A 158 11.29 -16.41 4.92
C PRO A 158 11.59 -15.16 5.75
N ASN A 159 12.73 -15.15 6.43
CA ASN A 159 13.23 -13.96 7.09
C ASN A 159 13.46 -12.82 6.06
N PRO A 160 13.34 -11.55 6.46
CA PRO A 160 13.78 -10.43 5.64
C PRO A 160 15.25 -10.61 5.22
N ALA A 161 15.61 -10.06 4.07
CA ALA A 161 17.00 -10.06 3.64
C ALA A 161 17.88 -9.37 4.68
N PHE A 162 19.03 -9.97 4.99
CA PHE A 162 20.00 -9.38 5.92
C PHE A 162 20.62 -8.13 5.31
N GLY A 163 20.67 -7.04 6.08
CA GLY A 163 21.26 -5.78 5.66
C GLY A 163 20.25 -4.68 5.35
N ALA A 164 20.75 -3.57 4.81
CA ALA A 164 19.93 -2.42 4.44
C ALA A 164 19.26 -2.62 3.07
N THR A 165 17.96 -2.36 3.01
CA THR A 165 17.20 -2.37 1.75
C THR A 165 17.10 -0.96 1.19
N PHE A 166 17.50 -0.79 -0.08
CA PHE A 166 17.46 0.49 -0.79
C PHE A 166 16.26 0.51 -1.73
N THR A 167 15.36 1.45 -1.52
CA THR A 167 14.30 1.77 -2.47
C THR A 167 14.73 3.01 -3.26
N TYR A 168 14.60 2.97 -4.58
CA TYR A 168 15.03 4.06 -5.44
C TYR A 168 14.05 4.30 -6.58
N TYR A 169 14.11 5.51 -7.14
CA TYR A 169 13.42 5.91 -8.34
C TYR A 169 14.44 6.25 -9.43
N ILE A 170 14.20 5.80 -10.66
CA ILE A 170 14.95 6.18 -11.86
C ILE A 170 13.93 6.64 -12.89
N LYS A 171 14.12 7.88 -13.39
CA LYS A 171 13.21 8.49 -14.37
C LYS A 171 13.26 7.78 -15.72
N ASP A 172 14.47 7.54 -16.22
CA ASP A 172 14.72 6.89 -17.50
C ASP A 172 15.49 5.60 -17.30
N VAL A 173 14.84 4.46 -17.53
CA VAL A 173 15.50 3.16 -17.41
C VAL A 173 16.54 3.03 -18.51
N PRO A 174 17.84 2.78 -18.20
CA PRO A 174 18.87 2.59 -19.19
C PRO A 174 18.52 1.50 -20.20
N THR A 175 18.84 1.73 -21.47
CA THR A 175 18.47 0.81 -22.57
C THR A 175 19.04 -0.60 -22.38
N SER A 176 20.20 -0.72 -21.74
CA SER A 176 20.85 -2.00 -21.41
C SER A 176 20.08 -2.85 -20.39
N MET A 177 19.18 -2.26 -19.60
CA MET A 177 18.32 -2.98 -18.65
C MET A 177 16.99 -3.44 -19.28
N LYS A 178 16.68 -3.02 -20.53
CA LYS A 178 15.47 -3.42 -21.23
C LYS A 178 15.59 -4.77 -21.95
N ALA A 179 16.79 -5.36 -21.98
CA ALA A 179 17.10 -6.58 -22.74
C ALA A 179 17.26 -7.84 -21.85
N ALA A 180 16.86 -7.79 -20.59
CA ALA A 180 16.92 -8.94 -19.67
C ALA A 180 15.54 -9.55 -19.43
#